data_97f5ab3e531f1b62838a3781f5b9748a
#
_entry.id   97f5ab3e531f1b62838a3781f5b9748a
#
_cell.length_a   1.000
_cell.length_b   1.000
_cell.length_c   1.000
_cell.angle_alpha   90.00
_cell.angle_beta   90.00
_cell.angle_gamma   90.00
#
_symmetry.space_group_name_H-M   'P 1'
#
loop_
_entity.id
_entity.type
_entity.pdbx_description
1 polymer ?
#
loop_
_entity_poly.entity_id
_entity_poly.type
_entity_poly.pdbx_seq_one_letter_code
_entity_poly.pdbx_strand_id
1 'polypeptide(L)'
;MFFHEYRCEEIFSHVSASGLNGMEVWIETPDFWLRGCPVDEIIAYRKNHPEIPSITVHAPILDLNPCSINPKVAAVSLEYIVRSIRLAELMGAGVLTVHPGRRTAKRPPSDADFTRFDRYITVLREAAEKTDIPVSMENMEPLVNSLLCTPERMRDLLDAEPWLHFTLAVSHAMSGPADDRFNYIELCGDRLANVHLSRVDGRHLHLPLDHHPDMVQVVGALGDCGYCGPFTLEIDDLNFTRRFTAQEKIAVLAADRAFLAQCFSEVR
;
A
#
# COMPACT_ATOMS: atom_id res chain seq x y z
N MET A 1 -6.78 -1.99 5.77
CA MET A 1 -7.19 -1.76 7.15
C MET A 1 -8.68 -2.05 7.40
N PHE A 2 -9.47 -2.29 6.37
CA PHE A 2 -10.93 -2.44 6.45
C PHE A 2 -11.43 -3.60 7.33
N PHE A 3 -10.64 -4.66 7.47
CA PHE A 3 -10.96 -5.83 8.30
C PHE A 3 -9.98 -6.04 9.46
N HIS A 4 -9.29 -5.01 9.92
CA HIS A 4 -8.22 -5.15 10.92
C HIS A 4 -8.67 -5.77 12.25
N GLU A 5 -9.95 -5.68 12.61
CA GLU A 5 -10.52 -6.24 13.84
C GLU A 5 -10.86 -7.74 13.74
N TYR A 6 -10.76 -8.34 12.56
CA TYR A 6 -11.11 -9.74 12.32
C TYR A 6 -9.88 -10.65 12.38
N ARG A 7 -10.10 -11.94 12.59
CA ARG A 7 -9.06 -12.95 12.49
C ARG A 7 -8.68 -13.15 11.03
N CYS A 8 -7.43 -13.53 10.78
CA CYS A 8 -6.95 -13.75 9.41
C CYS A 8 -7.82 -14.72 8.60
N GLU A 9 -8.28 -15.81 9.20
CA GLU A 9 -9.19 -16.76 8.57
C GLU A 9 -10.51 -16.11 8.12
N GLU A 10 -11.07 -15.26 8.98
CA GLU A 10 -12.30 -14.52 8.66
C GLU A 10 -12.06 -13.50 7.54
N ILE A 11 -10.89 -12.83 7.54
CA ILE A 11 -10.51 -11.89 6.48
C ILE A 11 -10.46 -12.59 5.12
N PHE A 12 -9.82 -13.77 5.02
CA PHE A 12 -9.82 -14.57 3.79
C PHE A 12 -11.24 -14.91 3.33
N SER A 13 -12.09 -15.33 4.26
CA SER A 13 -13.49 -15.66 3.97
C SER A 13 -14.28 -14.44 3.48
N HIS A 14 -14.03 -13.25 4.07
CA HIS A 14 -14.72 -12.00 3.69
C HIS A 14 -14.26 -11.50 2.32
N VAL A 15 -12.96 -11.56 2.04
CA VAL A 15 -12.40 -11.21 0.72
C VAL A 15 -12.94 -12.15 -0.35
N SER A 16 -12.97 -13.46 -0.10
CA SER A 16 -13.59 -14.45 -0.98
C SER A 16 -15.05 -14.13 -1.26
N ALA A 17 -15.84 -13.86 -0.20
CA ALA A 17 -17.26 -13.54 -0.32
C ALA A 17 -17.52 -12.23 -1.10
N SER A 18 -16.57 -11.30 -1.14
CA SER A 18 -16.67 -10.08 -1.96
C SER A 18 -16.37 -10.31 -3.45
N GLY A 19 -15.86 -11.50 -3.80
CA GLY A 19 -15.48 -11.89 -5.15
C GLY A 19 -14.17 -11.28 -5.64
N LEU A 20 -13.38 -10.68 -4.77
CA LEU A 20 -12.02 -10.24 -5.09
C LEU A 20 -11.11 -11.45 -5.34
N ASN A 21 -10.11 -11.28 -6.22
CA ASN A 21 -9.19 -12.33 -6.62
C ASN A 21 -7.77 -12.16 -6.04
N GLY A 22 -7.63 -11.27 -5.06
CA GLY A 22 -6.39 -11.02 -4.36
C GLY A 22 -6.62 -10.30 -3.06
N MET A 23 -5.59 -10.28 -2.22
CA MET A 23 -5.60 -9.46 -1.01
C MET A 23 -4.19 -8.99 -0.67
N GLU A 24 -4.13 -7.84 -0.03
CA GLU A 24 -2.93 -7.36 0.63
C GLU A 24 -2.91 -7.76 2.10
N VAL A 25 -1.89 -8.49 2.51
CA VAL A 25 -1.66 -8.83 3.91
C VAL A 25 -0.93 -7.68 4.58
N TRP A 26 -1.64 -6.92 5.39
CA TRP A 26 -1.03 -5.92 6.24
C TRP A 26 -0.43 -6.59 7.48
N ILE A 27 0.90 -6.50 7.62
CA ILE A 27 1.63 -7.24 8.69
C ILE A 27 1.16 -6.83 10.08
N GLU A 28 0.74 -5.57 10.30
CA GLU A 28 0.20 -5.09 11.57
C GLU A 28 -1.27 -5.45 11.82
N THR A 29 -1.89 -6.30 10.99
CA THR A 29 -3.20 -6.87 11.33
C THR A 29 -3.11 -7.54 12.71
N PRO A 30 -3.88 -7.11 13.72
CA PRO A 30 -3.66 -7.50 15.12
C PRO A 30 -3.63 -9.01 15.35
N ASP A 31 -4.52 -9.78 14.71
CA ASP A 31 -4.52 -11.25 14.82
C ASP A 31 -3.22 -11.86 14.28
N PHE A 32 -2.67 -11.34 13.20
CA PHE A 32 -1.40 -11.81 12.63
C PHE A 32 -0.19 -11.35 13.46
N TRP A 33 -0.16 -10.06 13.78
CA TRP A 33 0.96 -9.42 14.47
C TRP A 33 1.19 -9.96 15.88
N LEU A 34 0.13 -9.97 16.71
CA LEU A 34 0.20 -10.38 18.13
C LEU A 34 0.50 -11.86 18.31
N ARG A 35 0.25 -12.69 17.29
CA ARG A 35 0.56 -14.11 17.28
C ARG A 35 1.93 -14.42 16.69
N GLY A 36 2.77 -13.41 16.46
CA GLY A 36 4.14 -13.56 15.95
C GLY A 36 4.24 -13.81 14.45
N CYS A 37 3.24 -13.41 13.69
CA CYS A 37 3.15 -13.53 12.23
C CYS A 37 3.16 -15.00 11.73
N PRO A 38 2.10 -15.77 11.99
CA PRO A 38 2.02 -17.20 11.63
C PRO A 38 1.84 -17.38 10.11
N VAL A 39 2.93 -17.32 9.36
CA VAL A 39 2.96 -17.42 7.88
C VAL A 39 2.33 -18.72 7.38
N ASP A 40 2.57 -19.84 8.07
CA ASP A 40 2.02 -21.13 7.67
C ASP A 40 0.48 -21.13 7.64
N GLU A 41 -0.15 -20.35 8.49
CA GLU A 41 -1.62 -20.18 8.49
C GLU A 41 -2.07 -19.39 7.25
N ILE A 42 -1.38 -18.30 6.90
CA ILE A 42 -1.66 -17.53 5.67
C ILE A 42 -1.55 -18.43 4.43
N ILE A 43 -0.50 -19.27 4.39
CA ILE A 43 -0.30 -20.25 3.31
C ILE A 43 -1.46 -21.26 3.28
N ALA A 44 -1.91 -21.73 4.44
CA ALA A 44 -3.01 -22.68 4.55
C ALA A 44 -4.34 -22.02 4.12
N TYR A 45 -4.62 -20.80 4.56
CA TYR A 45 -5.84 -20.06 4.15
C TYR A 45 -5.85 -19.82 2.65
N ARG A 46 -4.72 -19.41 2.06
CA ARG A 46 -4.60 -19.26 0.60
C ARG A 46 -4.92 -20.55 -0.17
N LYS A 47 -4.46 -21.72 0.35
CA LYS A 47 -4.79 -23.02 -0.25
C LYS A 47 -6.28 -23.35 -0.16
N ASN A 48 -6.96 -22.93 0.91
CA ASN A 48 -8.38 -23.13 1.11
C ASN A 48 -9.24 -22.16 0.30
N HIS A 49 -8.63 -21.06 -0.20
CA HIS A 49 -9.25 -20.02 -1.00
C HIS A 49 -8.56 -19.87 -2.36
N PRO A 50 -8.66 -20.86 -3.26
CA PRO A 50 -7.98 -20.82 -4.56
C PRO A 50 -8.48 -19.71 -5.49
N GLU A 51 -9.62 -19.10 -5.19
CA GLU A 51 -10.16 -17.90 -5.84
C GLU A 51 -9.37 -16.63 -5.49
N ILE A 52 -8.48 -16.66 -4.48
CA ILE A 52 -7.58 -15.57 -4.08
C ILE A 52 -6.12 -15.97 -4.40
N PRO A 53 -5.75 -16.07 -5.67
CA PRO A 53 -4.40 -16.49 -6.06
C PRO A 53 -3.34 -15.41 -5.80
N SER A 54 -3.73 -14.13 -5.79
CA SER A 54 -2.81 -12.99 -5.66
C SER A 54 -2.70 -12.52 -4.20
N ILE A 55 -1.48 -12.50 -3.70
CA ILE A 55 -1.14 -11.92 -2.39
C ILE A 55 -0.10 -10.82 -2.61
N THR A 56 -0.36 -9.67 -2.05
CA THR A 56 0.62 -8.60 -1.81
C THR A 56 0.82 -8.44 -0.31
N VAL A 57 1.88 -7.76 0.10
CA VAL A 57 2.16 -7.55 1.52
C VAL A 57 2.44 -6.07 1.77
N HIS A 58 1.89 -5.55 2.85
CA HIS A 58 2.21 -4.21 3.33
C HIS A 58 3.05 -4.29 4.62
N ALA A 59 4.20 -3.63 4.62
CA ALA A 59 5.07 -3.55 5.78
C ALA A 59 4.41 -2.77 6.92
N PRO A 60 4.84 -2.99 8.18
CA PRO A 60 4.30 -2.27 9.32
C PRO A 60 4.70 -0.79 9.31
N ILE A 61 3.76 0.08 9.74
CA ILE A 61 3.89 1.54 9.65
C ILE A 61 3.43 2.32 10.88
N LEU A 62 2.53 1.75 11.71
CA LEU A 62 1.81 2.53 12.73
C LEU A 62 2.75 3.12 13.79
N ASP A 63 3.51 2.27 14.48
CA ASP A 63 4.42 2.67 15.55
C ASP A 63 5.88 2.80 15.07
N LEU A 64 6.13 2.55 13.77
CA LEU A 64 7.46 2.47 13.19
C LEU A 64 7.77 3.71 12.35
N ASN A 65 9.05 4.10 12.41
CA ASN A 65 9.57 5.16 11.56
C ASN A 65 11.08 4.95 11.34
N PRO A 66 11.50 4.42 10.19
CA PRO A 66 12.91 4.17 9.89
C PRO A 66 13.76 5.45 9.86
N CYS A 67 13.11 6.61 9.66
CA CYS A 67 13.73 7.94 9.66
C CYS A 67 13.65 8.65 11.01
N SER A 68 13.30 7.93 12.09
CA SER A 68 13.19 8.51 13.42
C SER A 68 14.51 9.11 13.90
N ILE A 69 14.40 10.30 14.54
CA ILE A 69 15.54 10.89 15.25
C ILE A 69 15.96 10.09 16.50
N ASN A 70 15.06 9.27 17.05
CA ASN A 70 15.39 8.33 18.11
C ASN A 70 16.04 7.07 17.48
N PRO A 71 17.34 6.81 17.76
CA PRO A 71 18.07 5.73 17.11
C PRO A 71 17.53 4.33 17.44
N LYS A 72 16.89 4.15 18.59
CA LYS A 72 16.27 2.87 18.96
C LYS A 72 15.00 2.61 18.15
N VAL A 73 14.17 3.65 17.96
CA VAL A 73 12.97 3.54 17.11
C VAL A 73 13.38 3.28 15.66
N ALA A 74 14.36 4.00 15.15
CA ALA A 74 14.87 3.77 13.79
C ALA A 74 15.40 2.35 13.61
N ALA A 75 16.20 1.85 14.57
CA ALA A 75 16.77 0.49 14.50
C ALA A 75 15.68 -0.60 14.49
N VAL A 76 14.70 -0.53 15.41
CA VAL A 76 13.58 -1.46 15.46
C VAL A 76 12.74 -1.37 14.19
N SER A 77 12.49 -0.17 13.67
CA SER A 77 11.76 0.02 12.40
C SER A 77 12.45 -0.67 11.23
N LEU A 78 13.77 -0.51 11.11
CA LEU A 78 14.55 -1.17 10.07
C LEU A 78 14.53 -2.69 10.20
N GLU A 79 14.63 -3.22 11.43
CA GLU A 79 14.52 -4.66 11.68
C GLU A 79 13.18 -5.23 11.20
N TYR A 80 12.07 -4.56 11.53
CA TYR A 80 10.74 -5.01 11.11
C TYR A 80 10.53 -4.90 9.60
N ILE A 81 11.04 -3.85 8.95
CA ILE A 81 10.96 -3.70 7.50
C ILE A 81 11.75 -4.82 6.79
N VAL A 82 12.98 -5.11 7.23
CA VAL A 82 13.77 -6.22 6.69
C VAL A 82 13.07 -7.57 6.93
N ARG A 83 12.50 -7.77 8.11
CA ARG A 83 11.69 -8.96 8.40
C ARG A 83 10.49 -9.07 7.46
N SER A 84 9.87 -7.94 7.07
CA SER A 84 8.72 -7.95 6.15
C SER A 84 9.05 -8.50 4.78
N ILE A 85 10.27 -8.26 4.27
CA ILE A 85 10.75 -8.85 3.01
C ILE A 85 10.73 -10.39 3.15
N ARG A 86 11.27 -10.92 4.25
CA ARG A 86 11.27 -12.36 4.48
C ARG A 86 9.87 -12.96 4.63
N LEU A 87 8.95 -12.23 5.30
CA LEU A 87 7.56 -12.67 5.44
C LEU A 87 6.85 -12.67 4.08
N ALA A 88 7.06 -11.63 3.26
CA ALA A 88 6.50 -11.55 1.91
C ALA A 88 6.98 -12.72 1.02
N GLU A 89 8.27 -13.03 1.07
CA GLU A 89 8.86 -14.17 0.36
C GLU A 89 8.22 -15.50 0.79
N LEU A 90 8.11 -15.74 2.09
CA LEU A 90 7.50 -16.97 2.65
C LEU A 90 6.02 -17.09 2.26
N MET A 91 5.28 -16.00 2.19
CA MET A 91 3.88 -15.99 1.74
C MET A 91 3.75 -16.15 0.22
N GLY A 92 4.85 -16.05 -0.54
CA GLY A 92 4.82 -16.02 -2.00
C GLY A 92 4.08 -14.79 -2.53
N ALA A 93 4.34 -13.63 -1.94
CA ALA A 93 3.75 -12.37 -2.34
C ALA A 93 4.30 -11.88 -3.68
N GLY A 94 3.46 -11.21 -4.47
CA GLY A 94 3.87 -10.60 -5.74
C GLY A 94 4.60 -9.27 -5.56
N VAL A 95 4.39 -8.57 -4.45
CA VAL A 95 5.04 -7.29 -4.12
C VAL A 95 4.98 -7.04 -2.61
N LEU A 96 5.98 -6.35 -2.09
CA LEU A 96 5.99 -5.78 -0.73
C LEU A 96 5.94 -4.25 -0.83
N THR A 97 4.90 -3.63 -0.30
CA THR A 97 4.79 -2.18 -0.15
C THR A 97 5.45 -1.72 1.15
N VAL A 98 6.26 -0.66 1.08
CA VAL A 98 6.92 -0.02 2.22
C VAL A 98 6.71 1.49 2.19
N HIS A 99 6.66 2.14 3.36
CA HIS A 99 6.60 3.59 3.49
C HIS A 99 7.98 4.23 3.62
N PRO A 100 8.16 5.49 3.19
CA PRO A 100 9.44 6.21 3.29
C PRO A 100 9.81 6.62 4.72
N GLY A 101 8.91 6.43 5.67
CA GLY A 101 9.02 7.05 6.98
C GLY A 101 8.68 8.55 6.93
N ARG A 102 8.98 9.25 8.02
CA ARG A 102 8.65 10.68 8.14
C ARG A 102 9.63 11.41 9.07
N ARG A 103 9.74 12.72 8.92
CA ARG A 103 10.35 13.53 9.96
C ARG A 103 9.59 13.38 11.27
N THR A 104 10.30 13.13 12.37
CA THR A 104 9.68 12.92 13.70
C THR A 104 8.90 14.14 14.18
N ALA A 105 9.40 15.37 13.92
CA ALA A 105 8.69 16.60 14.26
C ALA A 105 7.74 17.04 13.13
N LYS A 106 6.59 17.64 13.48
CA LYS A 106 5.66 18.25 12.51
C LYS A 106 6.23 19.56 11.95
N ARG A 107 7.28 19.44 11.13
CA ARG A 107 7.98 20.53 10.44
C ARG A 107 8.47 20.02 9.08
N PRO A 108 8.73 20.90 8.10
CA PRO A 108 9.31 20.48 6.81
C PRO A 108 10.59 19.68 6.99
N PRO A 109 10.81 18.60 6.22
CA PRO A 109 12.04 17.82 6.26
C PRO A 109 13.28 18.67 6.02
N SER A 110 14.39 18.28 6.63
CA SER A 110 15.72 18.90 6.49
C SER A 110 16.71 17.90 5.92
N ASP A 111 17.90 18.34 5.53
CA ASP A 111 18.98 17.48 5.02
C ASP A 111 19.30 16.31 5.97
N ALA A 112 19.23 16.56 7.28
CA ALA A 112 19.44 15.50 8.27
C ALA A 112 18.32 14.43 8.26
N ASP A 113 17.10 14.78 7.82
CA ASP A 113 16.02 13.83 7.66
C ASP A 113 16.24 12.98 6.39
N PHE A 114 16.68 13.61 5.30
CA PHE A 114 17.05 12.90 4.07
C PHE A 114 18.29 12.02 4.26
N THR A 115 19.29 12.43 5.03
CA THR A 115 20.42 11.54 5.40
C THR A 115 19.95 10.28 6.14
N ARG A 116 18.92 10.38 7.00
CA ARG A 116 18.33 9.20 7.65
C ARG A 116 17.52 8.34 6.66
N PHE A 117 16.85 8.98 5.72
CA PHE A 117 16.15 8.30 4.64
C PHE A 117 17.14 7.55 3.74
N ASP A 118 18.25 8.14 3.32
CA ASP A 118 19.29 7.48 2.52
C ASP A 118 19.87 6.25 3.23
N ARG A 119 20.07 6.35 4.55
CA ARG A 119 20.46 5.18 5.35
C ARG A 119 19.40 4.09 5.33
N TYR A 120 18.13 4.45 5.44
CA TYR A 120 17.02 3.49 5.34
C TYR A 120 17.00 2.81 3.96
N ILE A 121 17.13 3.58 2.88
CA ILE A 121 17.18 3.04 1.52
C ILE A 121 18.37 2.08 1.34
N THR A 122 19.54 2.40 1.91
CA THR A 122 20.71 1.52 1.87
C THR A 122 20.40 0.16 2.53
N VAL A 123 19.82 0.14 3.72
CA VAL A 123 19.45 -1.10 4.43
C VAL A 123 18.39 -1.88 3.65
N LEU A 124 17.42 -1.18 3.07
CA LEU A 124 16.34 -1.79 2.29
C LEU A 124 16.90 -2.47 1.02
N ARG A 125 17.84 -1.80 0.32
CA ARG A 125 18.53 -2.34 -0.85
C ARG A 125 19.29 -3.63 -0.51
N GLU A 126 20.12 -3.59 0.53
CA GLU A 126 20.90 -4.76 0.98
C GLU A 126 20.02 -5.97 1.34
N ALA A 127 18.79 -5.71 1.78
CA ALA A 127 17.82 -6.76 2.08
C ALA A 127 17.09 -7.24 0.82
N ALA A 128 16.70 -6.32 -0.08
CA ALA A 128 16.02 -6.61 -1.33
C ALA A 128 16.90 -7.42 -2.30
N GLU A 129 18.20 -7.18 -2.34
CA GLU A 129 19.17 -7.94 -3.16
C GLU A 129 19.21 -9.46 -2.83
N LYS A 130 18.63 -9.88 -1.71
CA LYS A 130 18.63 -11.27 -1.24
C LYS A 130 17.32 -12.01 -1.55
N THR A 131 16.41 -11.39 -2.26
CA THR A 131 15.09 -11.93 -2.59
C THR A 131 14.68 -11.53 -3.99
N ASP A 132 13.76 -12.28 -4.59
CA ASP A 132 13.15 -11.95 -5.88
C ASP A 132 11.83 -11.17 -5.68
N ILE A 133 11.44 -10.84 -4.45
CA ILE A 133 10.19 -10.08 -4.20
C ILE A 133 10.39 -8.61 -4.57
N PRO A 134 9.60 -8.06 -5.49
CA PRO A 134 9.61 -6.63 -5.76
C PRO A 134 9.29 -5.83 -4.49
N VAL A 135 10.20 -4.95 -4.10
CA VAL A 135 9.98 -4.00 -3.00
C VAL A 135 9.56 -2.67 -3.61
N SER A 136 8.45 -2.14 -3.13
CA SER A 136 7.76 -1.01 -3.70
C SER A 136 7.59 0.11 -2.69
N MET A 137 8.09 1.30 -3.00
CA MET A 137 7.95 2.50 -2.17
C MET A 137 6.62 3.19 -2.47
N GLU A 138 5.89 3.54 -1.42
CA GLU A 138 4.61 4.23 -1.54
C GLU A 138 4.77 5.75 -1.45
N ASN A 139 4.00 6.51 -2.27
CA ASN A 139 3.89 7.95 -2.11
C ASN A 139 3.03 8.29 -0.89
N MET A 140 3.41 9.36 -0.21
CA MET A 140 2.74 9.78 1.01
C MET A 140 1.83 10.99 0.80
N GLU A 141 0.86 11.15 1.71
CA GLU A 141 0.12 12.41 1.84
C GLU A 141 1.07 13.60 1.99
N PRO A 142 0.73 14.79 1.43
CA PRO A 142 1.55 15.99 1.53
C PRO A 142 1.44 16.66 2.92
N LEU A 143 1.67 15.88 3.97
CA LEU A 143 1.78 16.42 5.32
C LEU A 143 3.10 17.19 5.48
N VAL A 144 3.11 18.14 6.39
CA VAL A 144 4.27 19.03 6.61
C VAL A 144 5.58 18.28 6.89
N ASN A 145 5.53 17.05 7.37
CA ASN A 145 6.68 16.21 7.73
C ASN A 145 6.86 14.97 6.86
N SER A 146 6.14 14.85 5.75
CA SER A 146 6.29 13.77 4.78
C SER A 146 7.59 13.91 3.99
N LEU A 147 8.22 12.78 3.63
CA LEU A 147 9.48 12.77 2.88
C LEU A 147 9.25 12.62 1.37
N LEU A 148 8.39 11.71 0.95
CA LEU A 148 8.05 11.44 -0.44
C LEU A 148 6.56 11.73 -0.68
N CYS A 149 6.25 12.98 -1.00
CA CYS A 149 4.89 13.44 -1.21
C CYS A 149 4.72 14.27 -2.49
N THR A 150 5.69 14.20 -3.41
CA THR A 150 5.57 14.78 -4.76
C THR A 150 6.06 13.81 -5.83
N PRO A 151 5.49 13.87 -7.06
CA PRO A 151 5.87 12.99 -8.16
C PRO A 151 7.35 13.08 -8.52
N GLU A 152 7.92 14.29 -8.53
CA GLU A 152 9.32 14.52 -8.88
C GLU A 152 10.28 13.86 -7.89
N ARG A 153 10.01 13.99 -6.57
CA ARG A 153 10.83 13.32 -5.55
C ARG A 153 10.75 11.80 -5.62
N MET A 154 9.59 11.27 -5.96
CA MET A 154 9.45 9.83 -6.20
C MET A 154 10.27 9.43 -7.43
N ARG A 155 10.19 10.18 -8.53
CA ARG A 155 10.98 9.92 -9.74
C ARG A 155 12.47 9.96 -9.44
N ASP A 156 12.95 11.01 -8.74
CA ASP A 156 14.36 11.14 -8.35
C ASP A 156 14.85 9.91 -7.55
N LEU A 157 14.03 9.41 -6.62
CA LEU A 157 14.35 8.19 -5.85
C LEU A 157 14.42 6.97 -6.76
N LEU A 158 13.45 6.78 -7.64
CA LEU A 158 13.39 5.62 -8.54
C LEU A 158 14.53 5.60 -9.56
N ASP A 159 14.99 6.78 -9.99
CA ASP A 159 16.17 6.91 -10.86
C ASP A 159 17.47 6.60 -10.12
N ALA A 160 17.57 7.01 -8.85
CA ALA A 160 18.73 6.71 -8.01
C ALA A 160 18.77 5.22 -7.59
N GLU A 161 17.61 4.55 -7.53
CA GLU A 161 17.44 3.18 -7.03
C GLU A 161 16.74 2.28 -8.09
N PRO A 162 17.46 1.81 -9.12
CA PRO A 162 16.85 1.04 -10.21
C PRO A 162 16.17 -0.28 -9.82
N TRP A 163 16.49 -0.83 -8.65
CA TRP A 163 15.88 -2.04 -8.07
C TRP A 163 14.52 -1.78 -7.42
N LEU A 164 14.25 -0.53 -7.03
CA LEU A 164 13.05 -0.15 -6.28
C LEU A 164 11.87 0.04 -7.24
N HIS A 165 10.70 -0.42 -6.83
CA HIS A 165 9.43 -0.25 -7.50
C HIS A 165 8.58 0.83 -6.82
N PHE A 166 7.45 1.15 -7.42
CA PHE A 166 6.54 2.19 -6.96
C PHE A 166 5.14 1.63 -6.65
N THR A 167 4.60 1.96 -5.49
CA THR A 167 3.20 1.77 -5.12
C THR A 167 2.50 3.13 -5.16
N LEU A 168 1.54 3.29 -6.05
CA LEU A 168 0.73 4.51 -6.13
C LEU A 168 -0.44 4.42 -5.16
N ALA A 169 -0.39 5.18 -4.06
CA ALA A 169 -1.57 5.44 -3.23
C ALA A 169 -2.35 6.62 -3.82
N VAL A 170 -3.47 6.31 -4.47
CA VAL A 170 -4.28 7.30 -5.19
C VAL A 170 -4.88 8.34 -4.24
N SER A 171 -5.37 7.91 -3.07
CA SER A 171 -5.91 8.84 -2.06
C SER A 171 -4.85 9.79 -1.51
N HIS A 172 -3.61 9.32 -1.32
CA HIS A 172 -2.50 10.18 -0.92
C HIS A 172 -2.18 11.24 -1.98
N ALA A 173 -2.10 10.84 -3.24
CA ALA A 173 -1.88 11.76 -4.36
C ALA A 173 -3.03 12.76 -4.51
N MET A 174 -4.28 12.31 -4.37
CA MET A 174 -5.48 13.17 -4.45
C MET A 174 -5.62 14.16 -3.27
N SER A 175 -4.92 13.94 -2.17
CA SER A 175 -4.90 14.88 -1.04
C SER A 175 -3.94 16.06 -1.26
N GLY A 176 -3.15 16.02 -2.32
CA GLY A 176 -2.22 17.06 -2.77
C GLY A 176 -2.80 17.94 -3.88
N PRO A 177 -1.92 18.54 -4.71
CA PRO A 177 -2.32 19.23 -5.93
C PRO A 177 -3.19 18.39 -6.85
N ALA A 178 -4.17 19.02 -7.52
CA ALA A 178 -5.22 18.29 -8.25
C ALA A 178 -4.70 17.32 -9.33
N ASP A 179 -3.56 17.65 -9.96
CA ASP A 179 -2.99 16.86 -11.05
C ASP A 179 -1.97 15.82 -10.57
N ASP A 180 -1.59 15.81 -9.29
CA ASP A 180 -0.52 14.93 -8.79
C ASP A 180 -0.80 13.45 -9.05
N ARG A 181 -2.07 13.00 -8.95
CA ARG A 181 -2.42 11.61 -9.26
C ARG A 181 -2.05 11.19 -10.70
N PHE A 182 -2.15 12.13 -11.65
CA PHE A 182 -1.76 11.90 -13.04
C PHE A 182 -0.25 12.09 -13.25
N ASN A 183 0.33 13.09 -12.57
CA ASN A 183 1.78 13.34 -12.62
C ASN A 183 2.57 12.14 -12.06
N TYR A 184 2.10 11.47 -11.01
CA TYR A 184 2.70 10.21 -10.53
C TYR A 184 2.63 9.11 -11.59
N ILE A 185 1.52 8.97 -12.31
CA ILE A 185 1.36 7.96 -13.36
C ILE A 185 2.29 8.29 -14.53
N GLU A 186 2.33 9.55 -14.97
CA GLU A 186 3.17 10.01 -16.08
C GLU A 186 4.66 9.83 -15.78
N LEU A 187 5.11 10.27 -14.61
CA LEU A 187 6.53 10.28 -14.24
C LEU A 187 7.04 8.92 -13.75
N CYS A 188 6.21 8.12 -13.09
CA CYS A 188 6.64 6.91 -12.38
C CYS A 188 5.94 5.63 -12.83
N GLY A 189 5.06 5.70 -13.84
CA GLY A 189 4.25 4.58 -14.30
C GLY A 189 5.06 3.37 -14.77
N ASP A 190 6.24 3.59 -15.34
CA ASP A 190 7.19 2.55 -15.75
C ASP A 190 7.72 1.69 -14.59
N ARG A 191 7.55 2.15 -13.36
CA ARG A 191 8.03 1.49 -12.13
C ARG A 191 6.91 1.00 -11.23
N LEU A 192 5.64 1.14 -11.64
CA LEU A 192 4.48 0.69 -10.86
C LEU A 192 4.48 -0.83 -10.66
N ALA A 193 4.41 -1.25 -9.40
CA ALA A 193 4.24 -2.65 -8.99
C ALA A 193 2.94 -2.90 -8.22
N ASN A 194 2.36 -1.87 -7.59
CA ASN A 194 1.07 -1.93 -6.90
C ASN A 194 0.34 -0.59 -7.02
N VAL A 195 -0.98 -0.62 -6.98
CA VAL A 195 -1.83 0.58 -6.92
C VAL A 195 -2.82 0.41 -5.78
N HIS A 196 -2.77 1.32 -4.81
CA HIS A 196 -3.75 1.43 -3.74
C HIS A 196 -4.87 2.37 -4.17
N LEU A 197 -6.04 1.81 -4.40
CA LEU A 197 -7.21 2.55 -4.83
C LEU A 197 -8.13 2.85 -3.65
N SER A 198 -8.35 4.10 -3.43
CA SER A 198 -9.38 4.61 -2.54
C SER A 198 -9.69 6.08 -2.89
N ARG A 199 -10.85 6.54 -2.49
CA ARG A 199 -11.32 7.90 -2.75
C ARG A 199 -10.97 8.82 -1.58
N VAL A 200 -10.91 10.12 -1.89
CA VAL A 200 -10.79 11.20 -0.91
C VAL A 200 -12.07 12.03 -0.91
N ASP A 201 -12.51 12.47 0.26
CA ASP A 201 -13.56 13.47 0.43
C ASP A 201 -13.14 14.46 1.53
N GLY A 202 -12.75 15.66 1.11
CA GLY A 202 -12.19 16.66 2.01
C GLY A 202 -10.92 16.20 2.70
N ARG A 203 -11.00 15.85 3.98
CA ARG A 203 -9.86 15.36 4.78
C ARG A 203 -9.91 13.86 5.04
N HIS A 204 -10.91 13.19 4.52
CA HIS A 204 -11.11 11.76 4.73
C HIS A 204 -10.52 11.00 3.54
N LEU A 205 -9.47 10.27 3.80
CA LEU A 205 -8.82 9.37 2.84
C LEU A 205 -9.37 7.95 3.00
N HIS A 206 -8.93 7.08 2.10
CA HIS A 206 -9.22 5.64 2.13
C HIS A 206 -10.73 5.32 2.18
N LEU A 207 -11.52 6.11 1.45
CA LEU A 207 -12.95 5.88 1.27
C LEU A 207 -13.23 4.92 0.10
N PRO A 208 -14.38 4.22 0.10
CA PRO A 208 -14.82 3.43 -1.04
C PRO A 208 -14.83 4.24 -2.34
N LEU A 209 -14.69 3.56 -3.48
CA LEU A 209 -14.62 4.22 -4.80
C LEU A 209 -15.95 4.89 -5.19
N ASP A 210 -17.07 4.30 -4.78
CA ASP A 210 -18.42 4.89 -4.84
C ASP A 210 -18.81 5.43 -6.23
N HIS A 211 -18.36 4.75 -7.29
CA HIS A 211 -18.56 5.14 -8.70
C HIS A 211 -18.09 6.58 -9.02
N HIS A 212 -17.10 7.10 -8.29
CA HIS A 212 -16.64 8.47 -8.44
C HIS A 212 -15.96 8.71 -9.79
N PRO A 213 -16.29 9.79 -10.52
CA PRO A 213 -15.72 10.06 -11.86
C PRO A 213 -14.19 10.12 -11.90
N ASP A 214 -13.56 10.66 -10.85
CA ASP A 214 -12.10 10.73 -10.76
C ASP A 214 -11.46 9.34 -10.77
N MET A 215 -12.12 8.33 -10.23
CA MET A 215 -11.62 6.95 -10.25
C MET A 215 -11.63 6.37 -11.65
N VAL A 216 -12.65 6.70 -12.46
CA VAL A 216 -12.69 6.32 -13.88
C VAL A 216 -11.48 6.89 -14.62
N GLN A 217 -11.19 8.18 -14.39
CA GLN A 217 -10.05 8.86 -15.04
C GLN A 217 -8.70 8.26 -14.61
N VAL A 218 -8.52 7.98 -13.31
CA VAL A 218 -7.29 7.38 -12.79
C VAL A 218 -7.09 5.97 -13.35
N VAL A 219 -8.14 5.14 -13.36
CA VAL A 219 -8.07 3.78 -13.94
C VAL A 219 -7.79 3.84 -15.44
N GLY A 220 -8.38 4.80 -16.16
CA GLY A 220 -8.08 5.06 -17.57
C GLY A 220 -6.60 5.39 -17.80
N ALA A 221 -6.06 6.35 -17.05
CA ALA A 221 -4.65 6.75 -17.14
C ALA A 221 -3.69 5.60 -16.81
N LEU A 222 -4.03 4.76 -15.84
CA LEU A 222 -3.26 3.55 -15.50
C LEU A 222 -3.30 2.52 -16.66
N GLY A 223 -4.44 2.38 -17.33
CA GLY A 223 -4.55 1.55 -18.54
C GLY A 223 -3.71 2.09 -19.69
N ASP A 224 -3.75 3.40 -19.92
CA ASP A 224 -2.99 4.07 -21.00
C ASP A 224 -1.47 3.98 -20.78
N CYS A 225 -1.00 3.97 -19.52
CA CYS A 225 0.42 3.74 -19.23
C CYS A 225 0.83 2.25 -19.28
N GLY A 226 -0.11 1.34 -19.57
CA GLY A 226 0.15 -0.08 -19.71
C GLY A 226 0.26 -0.85 -18.40
N TYR A 227 -0.24 -0.31 -17.27
CA TYR A 227 -0.20 -0.99 -15.99
C TYR A 227 -1.10 -2.23 -15.98
N CYS A 228 -0.50 -3.38 -15.63
CA CYS A 228 -1.17 -4.69 -15.56
C CYS A 228 -1.01 -5.37 -14.19
N GLY A 229 -0.52 -4.64 -13.19
CA GLY A 229 -0.30 -5.13 -11.83
C GLY A 229 -1.59 -5.18 -10.99
N PRO A 230 -1.45 -5.49 -9.69
CA PRO A 230 -2.57 -5.53 -8.77
C PRO A 230 -3.18 -4.15 -8.49
N PHE A 231 -4.51 -4.13 -8.36
CA PHE A 231 -5.26 -2.99 -7.81
C PHE A 231 -5.76 -3.39 -6.42
N THR A 232 -5.21 -2.77 -5.39
CA THR A 232 -5.58 -3.00 -3.99
C THR A 232 -6.61 -1.97 -3.55
N LEU A 233 -7.82 -2.41 -3.17
CA LEU A 233 -8.80 -1.54 -2.54
C LEU A 233 -8.36 -1.24 -1.10
N GLU A 234 -7.82 -0.05 -0.88
CA GLU A 234 -7.32 0.38 0.41
C GLU A 234 -8.35 1.25 1.13
N ILE A 235 -9.25 0.60 1.87
CA ILE A 235 -10.35 1.26 2.59
C ILE A 235 -10.06 1.26 4.09
N ASP A 236 -10.36 2.37 4.76
CA ASP A 236 -10.28 2.51 6.21
C ASP A 236 -11.63 2.98 6.77
N ASP A 237 -12.23 2.17 7.63
CA ASP A 237 -13.53 2.46 8.24
C ASP A 237 -13.49 3.50 9.36
N LEU A 238 -12.33 3.98 9.76
CA LEU A 238 -12.17 5.12 10.67
C LEU A 238 -12.82 6.40 10.12
N ASN A 239 -12.93 6.50 8.81
CA ASN A 239 -13.52 7.66 8.12
C ASN A 239 -15.03 7.52 7.90
N PHE A 240 -15.65 6.44 8.37
CA PHE A 240 -17.10 6.26 8.27
C PHE A 240 -17.84 6.87 9.45
N THR A 241 -19.05 7.36 9.19
CA THR A 241 -19.91 7.97 10.23
C THR A 241 -20.48 6.96 11.22
N ARG A 242 -20.36 5.66 10.92
CA ARG A 242 -20.82 4.54 11.76
C ARG A 242 -19.94 3.30 11.52
N ARG A 243 -19.99 2.38 12.45
CA ARG A 243 -19.39 1.06 12.27
C ARG A 243 -20.18 0.24 11.25
N PHE A 244 -19.48 -0.48 10.39
CA PHE A 244 -20.04 -1.47 9.47
C PHE A 244 -19.91 -2.88 10.04
N THR A 245 -20.94 -3.68 9.80
CA THR A 245 -20.88 -5.14 9.99
C THR A 245 -19.99 -5.76 8.92
N ALA A 246 -19.53 -7.00 9.14
CA ALA A 246 -18.78 -7.75 8.13
C ALA A 246 -19.52 -7.82 6.79
N GLN A 247 -20.85 -8.07 6.84
CA GLN A 247 -21.67 -8.17 5.63
C GLN A 247 -21.73 -6.86 4.84
N GLU A 248 -21.79 -5.72 5.54
CA GLU A 248 -21.76 -4.41 4.89
C GLU A 248 -20.38 -4.12 4.29
N LYS A 249 -19.28 -4.49 4.98
CA LYS A 249 -17.92 -4.38 4.45
C LYS A 249 -17.72 -5.22 3.18
N ILE A 250 -18.22 -6.46 3.18
CA ILE A 250 -18.21 -7.35 2.01
C ILE A 250 -18.99 -6.72 0.85
N ALA A 251 -20.16 -6.14 1.11
CA ALA A 251 -20.97 -5.49 0.09
C ALA A 251 -20.28 -4.26 -0.53
N VAL A 252 -19.57 -3.46 0.28
CA VAL A 252 -18.77 -2.33 -0.20
C VAL A 252 -17.67 -2.82 -1.15
N LEU A 253 -16.89 -3.82 -0.76
CA LEU A 253 -15.83 -4.36 -1.62
C LEU A 253 -16.38 -4.97 -2.91
N ALA A 254 -17.52 -5.66 -2.84
CA ALA A 254 -18.16 -6.23 -4.02
C ALA A 254 -18.65 -5.13 -5.00
N ALA A 255 -19.16 -4.02 -4.47
CA ALA A 255 -19.59 -2.86 -5.28
C ALA A 255 -18.39 -2.20 -5.95
N ASP A 256 -17.31 -1.93 -5.21
CA ASP A 256 -16.10 -1.32 -5.75
C ASP A 256 -15.42 -2.22 -6.80
N ARG A 257 -15.40 -3.55 -6.56
CA ARG A 257 -14.92 -4.51 -7.56
C ARG A 257 -15.76 -4.46 -8.85
N ALA A 258 -17.08 -4.40 -8.72
CA ALA A 258 -17.98 -4.31 -9.88
C ALA A 258 -17.75 -3.02 -10.67
N PHE A 259 -17.59 -1.91 -9.97
CA PHE A 259 -17.25 -0.62 -10.56
C PHE A 259 -15.92 -0.67 -11.33
N LEU A 260 -14.86 -1.23 -10.75
CA LEU A 260 -13.57 -1.37 -11.44
C LEU A 260 -13.69 -2.25 -12.69
N ALA A 261 -14.47 -3.33 -12.64
CA ALA A 261 -14.70 -4.17 -13.81
C ALA A 261 -15.38 -3.40 -14.96
N GLN A 262 -16.25 -2.44 -14.66
CA GLN A 262 -16.83 -1.53 -15.67
C GLN A 262 -15.76 -0.60 -16.24
N CYS A 263 -14.96 0.06 -15.39
CA CYS A 263 -13.88 0.95 -15.83
C CYS A 263 -12.94 0.24 -16.82
N PHE A 264 -12.52 -0.99 -16.53
CA PHE A 264 -11.67 -1.77 -17.42
C PHE A 264 -12.35 -2.20 -18.73
N SER A 265 -13.67 -2.30 -18.76
CA SER A 265 -14.41 -2.63 -20.00
C SER A 265 -14.59 -1.42 -20.92
N GLU A 266 -14.58 -0.21 -20.37
CA GLU A 266 -14.73 1.05 -21.12
C GLU A 266 -13.41 1.56 -21.71
N VAL A 267 -12.27 1.14 -21.17
CA VAL A 267 -10.91 1.51 -21.61
C VAL A 267 -10.39 0.61 -22.74
N ARG A 268 -11.06 -0.51 -23.03
CA ARG A 268 -10.71 -1.42 -24.16
C ARG A 268 -11.45 -1.03 -25.44
#